data_40497dcfc6f1813888afa6041d585874
#
_entry.id   40497dcfc6f1813888afa6041d585874
#
_cell.length_a   1.000
_cell.length_b   1.000
_cell.length_c   1.000
_cell.angle_alpha   90.00
_cell.angle_beta   90.00
_cell.angle_gamma   90.00
#
_symmetry.space_group_name_H-M   'P 1'
#
loop_
_entity.id
_entity.type
_entity.pdbx_description
1 polymer ?
#
loop_
_entity_poly.entity_id
_entity_poly.type
_entity_poly.pdbx_seq_one_letter_code
_entity_poly.pdbx_strand_id
1 'polypeptide(L)'
;MIQTIRIGTLLRETVSSPYRNLVTRPTGAAIRNRIQAAIADSDCHTALLDFSDIELLDLSCADEVVAKLLLDGPDRGTRYVVLGGLREDQNEAIEHVLTTHRLAVAAMPGGEHPAPRLLGWVTADGRAAFAYLCERGTALASELAGGLDWPAARAEAALEGLAFHRLVHTDGDRYQLLPVG
;
A
#
# COMPACT_ATOMS: atom_id res chain seq x y z
N MET A 1 4.77 -13.34 8.01
CA MET A 1 4.08 -12.74 9.18
C MET A 1 3.75 -11.29 8.85
N ILE A 2 2.54 -10.84 9.16
CA ILE A 2 2.05 -9.49 8.87
C ILE A 2 2.01 -8.71 10.18
N GLN A 3 2.58 -7.51 10.18
CA GLN A 3 2.51 -6.58 11.29
C GLN A 3 1.38 -5.59 11.04
N THR A 4 0.39 -5.54 11.92
CA THR A 4 -0.67 -4.51 11.86
C THR A 4 -0.29 -3.32 12.72
N ILE A 5 -0.21 -2.14 12.11
CA ILE A 5 0.08 -0.86 12.77
C ILE A 5 -1.21 -0.03 12.76
N ARG A 6 -1.83 0.12 13.92
CA ARG A 6 -3.06 0.91 14.07
C ARG A 6 -2.73 2.39 14.16
N ILE A 7 -3.05 3.13 13.11
CA ILE A 7 -2.73 4.57 13.02
C ILE A 7 -3.45 5.38 14.10
N GLY A 8 -4.71 5.02 14.41
CA GLY A 8 -5.46 5.68 15.49
C GLY A 8 -4.82 5.51 16.87
N THR A 9 -4.20 4.37 17.15
CA THR A 9 -3.46 4.16 18.40
C THR A 9 -2.22 5.06 18.47
N LEU A 10 -1.43 5.12 17.40
CA LEU A 10 -0.26 6.00 17.33
C LEU A 10 -0.66 7.48 17.47
N LEU A 11 -1.77 7.89 16.86
CA LEU A 11 -2.28 9.25 16.97
C LEU A 11 -2.64 9.61 18.42
N ARG A 12 -3.40 8.76 19.10
CA ARG A 12 -3.78 8.97 20.51
C ARG A 12 -2.58 9.06 21.43
N GLU A 13 -1.58 8.23 21.22
CA GLU A 13 -0.33 8.26 22.00
C GLU A 13 0.50 9.51 21.72
N THR A 14 0.42 10.07 20.51
CA THR A 14 1.18 11.25 20.09
C THR A 14 0.55 12.54 20.58
N VAL A 15 -0.78 12.69 20.54
CA VAL A 15 -1.50 13.90 20.93
C VAL A 15 -2.16 13.81 22.30
N SER A 16 -2.00 12.71 23.02
CA SER A 16 -2.47 12.50 24.41
C SER A 16 -3.95 12.80 24.64
N SER A 17 -4.81 12.60 23.63
CA SER A 17 -6.26 12.79 23.75
C SER A 17 -7.00 11.77 22.87
N PRO A 18 -8.31 11.52 23.09
CA PRO A 18 -9.12 10.65 22.24
C PRO A 18 -9.42 11.32 20.90
N TYR A 19 -8.39 11.53 20.11
CA TYR A 19 -8.44 12.27 18.86
C TYR A 19 -8.42 11.30 17.67
N ARG A 20 -9.27 11.53 16.68
CA ARG A 20 -9.42 10.66 15.50
C ARG A 20 -9.10 11.36 14.18
N ASN A 21 -8.74 12.65 14.24
CA ASN A 21 -8.45 13.45 13.07
C ASN A 21 -6.95 13.54 12.86
N LEU A 22 -6.48 12.94 11.80
CA LEU A 22 -5.09 13.00 11.37
C LEU A 22 -4.94 14.21 10.44
N VAL A 23 -4.65 15.34 11.05
CA VAL A 23 -4.54 16.64 10.39
C VAL A 23 -3.25 17.34 10.83
N THR A 24 -2.81 18.27 10.02
CA THR A 24 -1.55 19.02 10.14
C THR A 24 -0.28 18.21 9.84
N ARG A 25 0.60 18.83 9.10
CA ARG A 25 1.87 18.22 8.67
C ARG A 25 2.78 17.79 9.83
N PRO A 26 2.95 18.56 10.92
CA PRO A 26 3.76 18.11 12.05
C PRO A 26 3.24 16.84 12.71
N THR A 27 1.92 16.71 12.86
CA THR A 27 1.29 15.49 13.39
C THR A 27 1.54 14.30 12.45
N GLY A 28 1.35 14.48 11.16
CA GLY A 28 1.64 13.46 10.16
C GLY A 28 3.09 13.00 10.18
N ALA A 29 4.04 13.94 10.28
CA ALA A 29 5.46 13.61 10.38
C ALA A 29 5.80 12.82 11.64
N ALA A 30 5.21 13.17 12.79
CA ALA A 30 5.40 12.43 14.03
C ALA A 30 4.86 10.99 13.93
N ILE A 31 3.69 10.81 13.33
CA ILE A 31 3.11 9.48 13.07
C ILE A 31 4.00 8.67 12.13
N ARG A 32 4.48 9.26 11.01
CA ARG A 32 5.41 8.59 10.10
C ARG A 32 6.64 8.07 10.83
N ASN A 33 7.27 8.88 11.67
CA ASN A 33 8.45 8.47 12.42
C ASN A 33 8.17 7.26 13.33
N ARG A 34 7.00 7.22 13.96
CA ARG A 34 6.58 6.07 14.78
C ARG A 34 6.29 4.83 13.95
N ILE A 35 5.70 4.98 12.77
CA ILE A 35 5.50 3.87 11.83
C ILE A 35 6.85 3.30 11.40
N GLN A 36 7.80 4.15 11.02
CA GLN A 36 9.14 3.73 10.61
C GLN A 36 9.86 2.97 11.73
N ALA A 37 9.78 3.47 12.97
CA ALA A 37 10.35 2.77 14.12
C ALA A 37 9.69 1.41 14.33
N ALA A 38 8.37 1.32 14.30
CA ALA A 38 7.64 0.05 14.45
C ALA A 38 8.00 -0.97 13.35
N ILE A 39 8.16 -0.51 12.10
CA ILE A 39 8.60 -1.36 10.99
C ILE A 39 10.05 -1.82 11.22
N ALA A 40 10.93 -0.92 11.65
CA ALA A 40 12.34 -1.24 11.87
C ALA A 40 12.55 -2.28 12.99
N ASP A 41 11.73 -2.23 14.02
CA ASP A 41 11.78 -3.14 15.18
C ASP A 41 11.12 -4.51 14.92
N SER A 42 10.51 -4.69 13.75
CA SER A 42 9.76 -5.91 13.40
C SER A 42 10.52 -6.76 12.38
N ASP A 43 10.44 -8.08 12.52
CA ASP A 43 10.93 -9.04 11.53
C ASP A 43 9.86 -9.39 10.47
N CYS A 44 8.71 -8.74 10.49
CA CYS A 44 7.63 -8.98 9.54
C CYS A 44 7.96 -8.44 8.16
N HIS A 45 7.60 -9.20 7.12
CA HIS A 45 7.81 -8.79 5.72
C HIS A 45 6.78 -7.77 5.24
N THR A 46 5.59 -7.77 5.82
CA THR A 46 4.49 -6.88 5.42
C THR A 46 4.01 -6.07 6.62
N ALA A 47 3.92 -4.75 6.46
CA ALA A 47 3.28 -3.83 7.38
C ALA A 47 1.90 -3.43 6.84
N LEU A 48 0.85 -3.73 7.58
CA LEU A 48 -0.50 -3.26 7.33
C LEU A 48 -0.75 -2.00 8.15
N LEU A 49 -0.91 -0.85 7.48
CA LEU A 49 -1.30 0.40 8.12
C LEU A 49 -2.83 0.46 8.20
N ASP A 50 -3.36 0.35 9.40
CA ASP A 50 -4.80 0.30 9.66
C ASP A 50 -5.33 1.68 10.05
N PHE A 51 -6.17 2.26 9.20
CA PHE A 51 -6.81 3.56 9.35
C PHE A 51 -8.23 3.48 9.92
N SER A 52 -8.71 2.31 10.36
CA SER A 52 -10.11 2.11 10.79
C SER A 52 -10.57 3.10 11.86
N ASP A 53 -9.68 3.51 12.76
CA ASP A 53 -9.97 4.44 13.85
C ASP A 53 -9.76 5.92 13.48
N ILE A 54 -9.41 6.22 12.24
CA ILE A 54 -9.22 7.59 11.74
C ILE A 54 -10.51 8.07 11.09
N GLU A 55 -11.03 9.21 11.53
CA GLU A 55 -12.22 9.83 10.95
C GLU A 55 -11.87 10.79 9.82
N LEU A 56 -10.88 11.64 10.03
CA LEU A 56 -10.44 12.64 9.06
C LEU A 56 -8.96 12.47 8.75
N LEU A 57 -8.62 12.47 7.48
CA LEU A 57 -7.24 12.48 6.97
C LEU A 57 -7.11 13.61 5.96
N ASP A 58 -6.34 14.66 6.31
CA ASP A 58 -6.08 15.75 5.36
C ASP A 58 -4.95 15.40 4.37
N LEU A 59 -4.83 16.19 3.31
CA LEU A 59 -3.81 15.96 2.28
C LEU A 59 -2.39 16.05 2.83
N SER A 60 -2.14 16.93 3.80
CA SER A 60 -0.80 17.08 4.38
C SER A 60 -0.38 15.85 5.18
N CYS A 61 -1.30 15.23 5.90
CA CYS A 61 -1.05 13.99 6.61
C CYS A 61 -1.00 12.78 5.68
N ALA A 62 -1.83 12.71 4.65
CA ALA A 62 -1.73 11.69 3.62
C ALA A 62 -0.34 11.74 2.95
N ASP A 63 0.17 12.92 2.66
CA ASP A 63 1.51 13.13 2.13
C ASP A 63 2.60 12.63 3.10
N GLU A 64 2.53 13.04 4.37
CA GLU A 64 3.52 12.65 5.38
C GLU A 64 3.47 11.15 5.72
N VAL A 65 2.29 10.62 5.99
CA VAL A 65 2.13 9.25 6.53
C VAL A 65 2.25 8.19 5.44
N VAL A 66 1.79 8.47 4.22
CA VAL A 66 1.80 7.49 3.12
C VAL A 66 2.86 7.81 2.08
N ALA A 67 2.77 8.96 1.39
CA ALA A 67 3.68 9.26 0.30
C ALA A 67 5.15 9.32 0.76
N LYS A 68 5.46 10.06 1.80
CA LYS A 68 6.83 10.17 2.31
C LYS A 68 7.33 8.88 2.96
N LEU A 69 6.45 8.09 3.58
CA LEU A 69 6.80 6.76 4.08
C LEU A 69 7.30 5.87 2.94
N LEU A 70 6.62 5.88 1.80
CA LEU A 70 7.00 5.11 0.62
C LEU A 70 8.26 5.67 -0.06
N LEU A 71 8.45 7.00 -0.08
CA LEU A 71 9.65 7.66 -0.62
C LEU A 71 10.89 7.37 0.20
N ASP A 72 10.76 7.44 1.53
CA ASP A 72 11.83 7.11 2.46
C ASP A 72 12.04 5.59 2.57
N GLY A 73 11.37 4.86 1.71
CA GLY A 73 11.20 3.43 1.72
C GLY A 73 12.45 2.65 2.04
N PRO A 74 12.29 1.48 2.62
CA PRO A 74 13.39 0.78 3.25
C PRO A 74 14.39 0.28 2.20
N ASP A 75 15.58 0.84 2.19
CA ASP A 75 16.79 0.16 1.68
C ASP A 75 17.10 -1.13 2.46
N ARG A 76 16.22 -1.52 3.37
CA ARG A 76 16.40 -2.57 4.34
C ARG A 76 15.45 -3.74 4.10
N GLY A 77 15.80 -4.54 3.12
CA GLY A 77 15.08 -5.78 2.84
C GLY A 77 13.76 -5.58 2.06
N THR A 78 13.21 -6.68 1.61
CA THR A 78 11.94 -6.74 0.88
C THR A 78 10.76 -6.58 1.84
N ARG A 79 10.51 -5.37 2.32
CA ARG A 79 9.34 -5.09 3.13
C ARG A 79 8.26 -4.44 2.29
N TYR A 80 7.05 -4.87 2.54
CA TYR A 80 5.86 -4.40 1.86
C TYR A 80 5.00 -3.56 2.81
N VAL A 81 4.38 -2.52 2.28
CA VAL A 81 3.40 -1.71 2.98
C VAL A 81 2.06 -1.87 2.27
N VAL A 82 1.02 -2.18 3.03
CA VAL A 82 -0.36 -2.21 2.55
C VAL A 82 -1.23 -1.36 3.46
N LEU A 83 -2.30 -0.79 2.92
CA LEU A 83 -3.24 0.04 3.67
C LEU A 83 -4.52 -0.75 3.94
N GLY A 84 -5.17 -0.47 5.06
CA GLY A 84 -6.44 -1.06 5.43
C GLY A 84 -7.34 -0.10 6.19
N GLY A 85 -8.63 -0.42 6.29
CA GLY A 85 -9.59 0.35 7.06
C GLY A 85 -9.89 1.74 6.50
N LEU A 86 -9.68 1.97 5.19
CA LEU A 86 -9.85 3.27 4.54
C LEU A 86 -11.31 3.51 4.15
N ARG A 87 -11.78 4.74 4.40
CA ARG A 87 -13.02 5.27 3.83
C ARG A 87 -12.76 5.93 2.49
N GLU A 88 -13.81 6.23 1.74
CA GLU A 88 -13.70 6.79 0.39
C GLU A 88 -13.00 8.14 0.36
N ASP A 89 -13.33 9.05 1.28
CA ASP A 89 -12.66 10.35 1.41
C ASP A 89 -11.16 10.21 1.70
N GLN A 90 -10.76 9.21 2.47
CA GLN A 90 -9.35 8.89 2.75
C GLN A 90 -8.65 8.28 1.53
N ASN A 91 -9.34 7.41 0.79
CA ASN A 91 -8.85 6.87 -0.48
C ASN A 91 -8.53 8.00 -1.46
N GLU A 92 -9.45 8.96 -1.63
CA GLU A 92 -9.26 10.11 -2.52
C GLU A 92 -8.05 10.96 -2.12
N ALA A 93 -7.87 11.25 -0.84
CA ALA A 93 -6.72 12.01 -0.34
C ALA A 93 -5.39 11.28 -0.62
N ILE A 94 -5.34 9.97 -0.35
CA ILE A 94 -4.15 9.15 -0.58
C ILE A 94 -3.87 9.01 -2.09
N GLU A 95 -4.89 8.74 -2.90
CA GLU A 95 -4.78 8.68 -4.36
C GLU A 95 -4.16 9.95 -4.93
N HIS A 96 -4.63 11.11 -4.45
CA HIS A 96 -4.15 12.41 -4.91
C HIS A 96 -2.64 12.60 -4.61
N VAL A 97 -2.21 12.39 -3.38
CA VAL A 97 -0.81 12.59 -3.01
C VAL A 97 0.12 11.57 -3.65
N LEU A 98 -0.31 10.31 -3.77
CA LEU A 98 0.49 9.27 -4.41
C LEU A 98 0.65 9.53 -5.91
N THR A 99 -0.42 9.93 -6.60
CA THR A 99 -0.36 10.27 -8.02
C THR A 99 0.60 11.44 -8.28
N THR A 100 0.58 12.46 -7.43
CA THR A 100 1.50 13.61 -7.51
C THR A 100 2.97 13.18 -7.42
N HIS A 101 3.27 12.21 -6.57
CA HIS A 101 4.63 11.67 -6.41
C HIS A 101 4.96 10.50 -7.34
N ARG A 102 4.05 10.10 -8.22
CA ARG A 102 4.17 8.88 -9.06
C ARG A 102 4.43 7.62 -8.25
N LEU A 103 3.79 7.52 -7.11
CA LEU A 103 3.82 6.37 -6.21
C LEU A 103 2.52 5.60 -6.28
N ALA A 104 2.56 4.35 -5.82
CA ALA A 104 1.40 3.50 -5.68
C ALA A 104 1.50 2.62 -4.43
N VAL A 105 0.36 2.21 -3.90
CA VAL A 105 0.26 1.31 -2.75
C VAL A 105 -0.94 0.38 -2.92
N ALA A 106 -0.84 -0.84 -2.39
CA ALA A 106 -1.97 -1.75 -2.33
C ALA A 106 -2.84 -1.46 -1.11
N ALA A 107 -4.15 -1.44 -1.29
CA ALA A 107 -5.14 -1.33 -0.23
C ALA A 107 -5.91 -2.65 -0.09
N MET A 108 -6.10 -3.07 1.16
CA MET A 108 -6.81 -4.29 1.51
C MET A 108 -8.32 -4.13 1.27
N PRO A 109 -9.05 -5.25 1.06
CA PRO A 109 -10.50 -5.23 1.03
C PRO A 109 -11.09 -4.61 2.29
N GLY A 110 -12.17 -3.85 2.15
CA GLY A 110 -12.89 -3.25 3.27
C GLY A 110 -13.95 -2.27 2.79
N GLY A 111 -14.98 -2.05 3.63
CA GLY A 111 -16.07 -1.15 3.31
C GLY A 111 -16.79 -1.52 2.02
N GLU A 112 -16.87 -0.61 1.09
CA GLU A 112 -17.52 -0.78 -0.23
C GLU A 112 -16.64 -1.53 -1.25
N HIS A 113 -15.39 -1.83 -0.89
CA HIS A 113 -14.43 -2.48 -1.78
C HIS A 113 -14.16 -3.93 -1.33
N PRO A 114 -14.82 -4.93 -1.95
CA PRO A 114 -14.69 -6.34 -1.56
C PRO A 114 -13.38 -6.98 -2.01
N ALA A 115 -12.60 -6.34 -2.87
CA ALA A 115 -11.34 -6.85 -3.39
C ALA A 115 -10.18 -5.90 -3.08
N PRO A 116 -8.93 -6.40 -3.05
CA PRO A 116 -7.74 -5.54 -3.01
C PRO A 116 -7.73 -4.58 -4.19
N ARG A 117 -7.20 -3.39 -3.99
CA ARG A 117 -7.07 -2.37 -5.04
C ARG A 117 -5.76 -1.63 -4.95
N LEU A 118 -5.41 -0.94 -6.03
CA LEU A 118 -4.25 -0.07 -6.09
C LEU A 118 -4.68 1.39 -5.97
N LEU A 119 -3.97 2.15 -5.15
CA LEU A 119 -4.09 3.59 -5.03
C LEU A 119 -2.82 4.24 -5.58
N GLY A 120 -2.98 5.33 -6.34
CA GLY A 120 -1.88 6.11 -6.87
C GLY A 120 -1.61 5.87 -8.35
N TRP A 121 -0.37 6.13 -8.76
CA TRP A 121 0.03 6.09 -10.15
C TRP A 121 0.40 4.66 -10.58
N VAL A 122 -0.42 4.06 -11.41
CA VAL A 122 -0.21 2.72 -11.98
C VAL A 122 -0.61 2.76 -13.46
N THR A 123 0.17 2.09 -14.32
CA THR A 123 -0.15 1.95 -15.74
C THR A 123 -1.45 1.15 -15.95
N ALA A 124 -2.12 1.34 -17.08
CA ALA A 124 -3.31 0.55 -17.42
C ALA A 124 -3.00 -0.95 -17.45
N ASP A 125 -1.86 -1.34 -18.00
CA ASP A 125 -1.40 -2.74 -18.03
C ASP A 125 -1.12 -3.26 -16.61
N GLY A 126 -0.51 -2.46 -15.74
CA GLY A 126 -0.31 -2.82 -14.34
C GLY A 126 -1.62 -3.05 -13.59
N ARG A 127 -2.64 -2.21 -13.82
CA ARG A 127 -3.97 -2.40 -13.22
C ARG A 127 -4.65 -3.67 -13.72
N ALA A 128 -4.56 -3.97 -15.02
CA ALA A 128 -5.11 -5.20 -15.60
C ALA A 128 -4.40 -6.45 -15.04
N ALA A 129 -3.07 -6.42 -14.93
CA ALA A 129 -2.29 -7.49 -14.33
C ALA A 129 -2.64 -7.70 -12.85
N PHE A 130 -2.83 -6.62 -12.10
CA PHE A 130 -3.23 -6.69 -10.69
C PHE A 130 -4.64 -7.28 -10.53
N ALA A 131 -5.60 -6.87 -11.38
CA ALA A 131 -6.94 -7.45 -11.38
C ALA A 131 -6.91 -8.95 -11.66
N TYR A 132 -6.09 -9.39 -12.60
CA TYR A 132 -5.88 -10.81 -12.88
C TYR A 132 -5.34 -11.57 -11.65
N LEU A 133 -4.37 -10.99 -10.93
CA LEU A 133 -3.86 -11.55 -9.68
C LEU A 133 -4.91 -11.57 -8.57
N CYS A 134 -5.80 -10.58 -8.51
CA CYS A 134 -6.88 -10.56 -7.51
C CYS A 134 -7.82 -11.76 -7.62
N GLU A 135 -8.03 -12.27 -8.83
CA GLU A 135 -8.87 -13.45 -9.06
C GLU A 135 -8.16 -14.77 -8.73
N ARG A 136 -6.84 -14.81 -8.81
CA ARG A 136 -6.05 -16.05 -8.73
C ARG A 136 -5.10 -16.14 -7.54
N GLY A 137 -4.79 -15.02 -6.91
CA GLY A 137 -3.83 -14.92 -5.81
C GLY A 137 -2.38 -14.92 -6.26
N THR A 138 -2.03 -15.67 -7.30
CA THR A 138 -0.66 -15.81 -7.81
C THR A 138 -0.66 -16.14 -9.31
N ALA A 139 0.37 -15.73 -10.02
CA ALA A 139 0.56 -16.06 -11.43
C ALA A 139 2.03 -16.00 -11.87
N LEU A 140 2.34 -16.76 -12.93
CA LEU A 140 3.52 -16.57 -13.76
C LEU A 140 3.22 -15.53 -14.86
N ALA A 141 4.25 -14.93 -15.42
CA ALA A 141 4.09 -14.02 -16.56
C ALA A 141 3.44 -14.71 -17.77
N SER A 142 3.77 -15.99 -18.02
CA SER A 142 3.17 -16.79 -19.07
C SER A 142 1.67 -17.06 -18.84
N GLU A 143 1.25 -17.26 -17.61
CA GLU A 143 -0.16 -17.43 -17.24
C GLU A 143 -0.95 -16.14 -17.46
N LEU A 144 -0.38 -14.99 -17.10
CA LEU A 144 -0.96 -13.68 -17.35
C LEU A 144 -1.10 -13.42 -18.85
N ALA A 145 -0.03 -13.65 -19.62
CA ALA A 145 -0.03 -13.47 -21.07
C ALA A 145 -1.13 -14.29 -21.75
N GLY A 146 -1.27 -15.57 -21.39
CA GLY A 146 -2.31 -16.45 -21.90
C GLY A 146 -3.72 -16.00 -21.48
N GLY A 147 -3.88 -15.61 -20.22
CA GLY A 147 -5.18 -15.21 -19.66
C GLY A 147 -5.73 -13.89 -20.22
N LEU A 148 -4.85 -12.94 -20.56
CA LEU A 148 -5.22 -11.63 -21.11
C LEU A 148 -5.01 -11.53 -22.64
N ASP A 149 -4.58 -12.61 -23.28
CA ASP A 149 -4.24 -12.60 -24.71
C ASP A 149 -3.22 -11.50 -25.06
N TRP A 150 -2.16 -11.41 -24.23
CA TRP A 150 -1.09 -10.45 -24.40
C TRP A 150 0.21 -11.11 -24.91
N PRO A 151 1.05 -10.37 -25.64
CA PRO A 151 2.40 -10.79 -25.89
C PRO A 151 3.17 -11.03 -24.58
N ALA A 152 4.07 -12.00 -24.53
CA ALA A 152 4.85 -12.33 -23.33
C ALA A 152 5.58 -11.12 -22.75
N ALA A 153 6.21 -10.31 -23.59
CA ALA A 153 6.94 -9.10 -23.16
C ALA A 153 6.04 -8.07 -22.46
N ARG A 154 4.79 -7.92 -22.89
CA ARG A 154 3.81 -7.02 -22.27
C ARG A 154 3.42 -7.51 -20.88
N ALA A 155 3.17 -8.79 -20.72
CA ALA A 155 2.83 -9.41 -19.44
C ALA A 155 3.99 -9.30 -18.44
N GLU A 156 5.22 -9.60 -18.88
CA GLU A 156 6.44 -9.45 -18.07
C GLU A 156 6.61 -7.99 -17.60
N ALA A 157 6.53 -7.03 -18.51
CA ALA A 157 6.68 -5.61 -18.19
C ALA A 157 5.62 -5.12 -17.18
N ALA A 158 4.38 -5.55 -17.29
CA ALA A 158 3.31 -5.21 -16.37
C ALA A 158 3.58 -5.76 -14.96
N LEU A 159 3.97 -7.02 -14.84
CA LEU A 159 4.28 -7.66 -13.55
C LEU A 159 5.56 -7.10 -12.92
N GLU A 160 6.60 -6.87 -13.71
CA GLU A 160 7.82 -6.22 -13.23
C GLU A 160 7.56 -4.79 -12.73
N GLY A 161 6.68 -4.05 -13.39
CA GLY A 161 6.24 -2.73 -12.93
C GLY A 161 5.53 -2.78 -11.59
N LEU A 162 4.65 -3.77 -11.37
CA LEU A 162 4.00 -4.01 -10.08
C LEU A 162 5.02 -4.36 -8.99
N ALA A 163 5.98 -5.22 -9.29
CA ALA A 163 7.03 -5.64 -8.37
C ALA A 163 7.99 -4.48 -8.04
N PHE A 164 8.34 -3.65 -9.02
CA PHE A 164 9.16 -2.46 -8.82
C PHE A 164 8.53 -1.48 -7.80
N HIS A 165 7.23 -1.28 -7.89
CA HIS A 165 6.46 -0.47 -6.94
C HIS A 165 6.08 -1.22 -5.66
N ARG A 166 6.53 -2.46 -5.48
CA ARG A 166 6.25 -3.31 -4.32
C ARG A 166 4.75 -3.53 -4.07
N LEU A 167 3.99 -3.66 -5.13
CA LEU A 167 2.56 -3.91 -5.09
C LEU A 167 2.21 -5.39 -5.07
N VAL A 168 3.18 -6.22 -5.42
CA VAL A 168 3.12 -7.68 -5.41
C VAL A 168 4.42 -8.25 -4.85
N HIS A 169 4.32 -9.43 -4.26
CA HIS A 169 5.48 -10.20 -3.84
C HIS A 169 5.99 -11.06 -5.01
N THR A 170 7.31 -11.24 -5.09
CA THR A 170 7.94 -12.13 -6.06
C THR A 170 8.61 -13.30 -5.34
N ASP A 171 8.33 -14.51 -5.79
CA ASP A 171 8.98 -15.74 -5.35
C ASP A 171 9.48 -16.50 -6.61
N GLY A 172 10.76 -16.35 -6.91
CA GLY A 172 11.32 -16.81 -8.17
C GLY A 172 10.70 -16.05 -9.35
N ASP A 173 10.04 -16.79 -10.24
CA ASP A 173 9.33 -16.27 -11.42
C ASP A 173 7.82 -16.08 -11.20
N ARG A 174 7.34 -16.33 -9.98
CA ARG A 174 5.94 -16.22 -9.60
C ARG A 174 5.65 -14.92 -8.86
N TYR A 175 4.57 -14.29 -9.25
CA TYR A 175 4.06 -13.05 -8.63
C TYR A 175 2.84 -13.37 -7.79
N GLN A 176 2.78 -12.78 -6.61
CA GLN A 176 1.73 -13.05 -5.61
C GLN A 176 1.17 -11.76 -5.04
N LEU A 177 -0.15 -11.74 -4.80
CA LEU A 177 -0.81 -10.66 -4.10
C LEU A 177 -0.28 -10.48 -2.67
N LEU A 178 -0.24 -9.23 -2.22
CA LEU A 178 -0.04 -8.88 -0.82
C LEU A 178 -1.37 -9.00 -0.04
N PRO A 179 -1.33 -9.23 1.27
CA PRO A 179 -0.12 -9.45 2.08
C PRO A 179 0.40 -10.88 1.99
N VAL A 180 1.71 -11.04 2.10
CA VAL A 180 2.32 -12.35 2.30
C VAL A 180 2.70 -12.50 3.75
N GLY A 181 2.32 -13.66 4.31
CA GLY A 181 2.56 -14.01 5.70
C GLY A 181 3.93 -14.64 5.95
#